data_4d5facb622a48f4114bf809317d4916b
#
_entry.id   4d5facb622a48f4114bf809317d4916b
#
_cell.length_a   1.000
_cell.length_b   1.000
_cell.length_c   1.000
_cell.angle_alpha   90.00
_cell.angle_beta   90.00
_cell.angle_gamma   90.00
#
_symmetry.space_group_name_H-M   'P 1'
#
loop_
_entity.id
_entity.type
_entity.pdbx_description
1 polymer ?
#
loop_
_entity_poly.entity_id
_entity_poly.type
_entity_poly.pdbx_seq_one_letter_code
_entity_poly.pdbx_strand_id
1 'polypeptide(L)'
;MTSKIFRYPASGVNRRRLLQGLAGGVAATGAMTLFGPAVRAAKPIKIGYVSPKSGPLAAFAEADDFVLGEFRKLVKDGIKIGAQSYQVEVVTKDSQSNPNRAAEVAKELITRDNVSIILVGATPETNNPVATQCELEQIPCISTVAPWQTNFIGRQANPGDPKSWKPFDYTFHYFWGLEDVIGVFTGMWQQVATNKSVGALFPNDADGNAWGDKVVGFPPVLAKEGYKLTDPGRFQNLTDDFSSQISAFRGADAEIVTGVIIPPDFTTFWNQSRQKGFKPKVVSVAKALLFPTSVLALGKSGNNISTEVWWTPSHPYKSSLSGVSAAELAKGYEQASGKQWTQPIGFVHSLFEVAVDAMKRAGDPTDGAALAKAIGATKLDTIVGPVVFGSDKVPPFAAKNIAKTPLVGGQWRLNGEKYDMVVTENKQAPQIPLGGDMQALS
;
A
#
# COMPACT_ATOMS: atom_id res chain seq x y z
N MET A 1 49.06 -44.20 36.37
CA MET A 1 49.61 -44.61 35.07
C MET A 1 49.66 -43.41 34.13
N THR A 2 50.81 -42.95 34.03
CA THR A 2 51.56 -42.00 33.25
C THR A 2 50.94 -41.49 31.93
N SER A 3 50.65 -40.20 31.94
CA SER A 3 50.35 -39.33 30.79
C SER A 3 51.65 -38.86 30.11
N LYS A 4 51.74 -39.01 28.80
CA LYS A 4 52.83 -38.42 28.00
C LYS A 4 52.33 -37.15 27.29
N ILE A 5 52.94 -36.04 27.68
CA ILE A 5 52.79 -34.75 27.04
C ILE A 5 53.79 -34.67 25.87
N PHE A 6 53.30 -34.43 24.63
CA PHE A 6 54.12 -34.07 23.49
C PHE A 6 54.20 -32.54 23.34
N ARG A 7 55.42 -32.01 23.46
CA ARG A 7 55.74 -30.61 23.15
C ARG A 7 56.26 -30.54 21.71
N TYR A 8 55.72 -29.61 20.89
CA TYR A 8 56.35 -29.16 19.62
C TYR A 8 57.12 -27.88 19.83
N PRO A 9 58.30 -27.74 19.19
CA PRO A 9 59.14 -26.53 19.34
C PRO A 9 58.68 -25.40 18.40
N ALA A 10 58.71 -24.18 18.94
CA ALA A 10 58.48 -22.93 18.20
C ALA A 10 59.75 -22.62 17.37
N SER A 11 59.63 -22.49 16.04
CA SER A 11 60.63 -21.90 15.17
C SER A 11 60.23 -20.48 14.84
N GLY A 12 60.89 -19.50 15.46
CA GLY A 12 60.78 -18.10 15.18
C GLY A 12 61.40 -17.73 13.84
N VAL A 13 60.65 -17.21 12.93
CA VAL A 13 61.15 -16.54 11.70
C VAL A 13 61.33 -15.06 11.98
N ASN A 14 62.59 -14.65 11.97
CA ASN A 14 63.05 -13.29 12.29
C ASN A 14 62.78 -12.32 11.16
N ARG A 15 61.85 -11.39 11.33
CA ARG A 15 61.40 -10.38 10.35
C ARG A 15 62.44 -9.33 9.94
N ARG A 16 63.69 -9.43 10.42
CA ARG A 16 64.75 -8.44 10.18
C ARG A 16 65.73 -8.76 9.02
N ARG A 17 65.58 -9.89 8.31
CA ARG A 17 66.49 -10.29 7.21
C ARG A 17 65.95 -10.17 5.81
N LEU A 18 64.77 -9.55 5.62
CA LEU A 18 64.14 -9.36 4.28
C LEU A 18 64.32 -7.94 3.70
N LEU A 19 65.12 -7.09 4.34
CA LEU A 19 65.33 -5.69 3.91
C LEU A 19 66.80 -5.35 3.49
N GLN A 20 67.67 -6.35 3.30
CA GLN A 20 69.04 -6.07 2.83
C GLN A 20 69.37 -7.00 1.66
N GLY A 21 69.03 -6.54 0.48
CA GLY A 21 69.47 -7.20 -0.75
C GLY A 21 68.65 -6.76 -1.94
N LEU A 22 68.96 -5.60 -2.49
CA LEU A 22 68.79 -5.22 -3.90
C LEU A 22 69.09 -3.72 -4.06
N ALA A 23 70.39 -3.39 -3.94
CA ALA A 23 71.00 -2.21 -4.58
C ALA A 23 71.76 -2.71 -5.79
N GLY A 24 71.34 -2.38 -6.98
CA GLY A 24 72.07 -2.72 -8.19
C GLY A 24 71.25 -2.63 -9.45
N GLY A 25 71.14 -1.47 -10.01
CA GLY A 25 71.26 -1.15 -11.41
C GLY A 25 70.23 -1.59 -12.44
N VAL A 26 69.83 -0.60 -13.13
CA VAL A 26 69.49 -0.54 -14.56
C VAL A 26 68.09 -0.05 -14.89
N ALA A 27 68.08 1.07 -15.56
CA ALA A 27 67.04 1.76 -16.26
C ALA A 27 66.09 0.84 -17.00
N ALA A 28 64.80 1.16 -16.96
CA ALA A 28 64.07 1.30 -18.18
C ALA A 28 62.56 1.42 -17.96
N THR A 29 62.03 2.25 -18.77
CA THR A 29 60.67 2.25 -19.33
C THR A 29 59.46 2.18 -18.37
N GLY A 30 58.87 3.31 -18.29
CA GLY A 30 57.60 3.55 -17.60
C GLY A 30 56.51 2.56 -17.95
N ALA A 31 56.09 1.84 -16.95
CA ALA A 31 54.72 1.42 -16.82
C ALA A 31 54.13 2.27 -15.70
N MET A 32 53.61 3.44 -16.03
CA MET A 32 52.59 4.08 -15.21
C MET A 32 51.42 3.11 -15.14
N THR A 33 51.41 2.24 -14.15
CA THR A 33 50.17 1.63 -13.71
C THR A 33 49.31 2.77 -13.22
N LEU A 34 48.38 3.19 -14.10
CA LEU A 34 47.24 4.01 -13.75
C LEU A 34 46.46 3.24 -12.67
N PHE A 35 46.80 3.46 -11.42
CA PHE A 35 45.88 3.24 -10.35
C PHE A 35 44.74 4.24 -10.58
N GLY A 36 43.77 3.85 -11.42
CA GLY A 36 42.47 4.52 -11.44
C GLY A 36 41.99 4.61 -10.00
N PRO A 37 41.40 5.72 -9.59
CA PRO A 37 40.85 5.81 -8.24
C PRO A 37 39.98 4.56 -8.00
N ALA A 38 40.34 3.77 -6.98
CA ALA A 38 39.52 2.63 -6.59
C ALA A 38 38.12 3.18 -6.42
N VAL A 39 37.19 2.83 -7.31
CA VAL A 39 35.80 3.17 -7.21
C VAL A 39 35.32 2.52 -5.91
N ARG A 40 35.27 3.31 -4.85
CA ARG A 40 34.77 2.85 -3.55
C ARG A 40 33.34 2.44 -3.80
N ALA A 41 33.06 1.14 -3.73
CA ALA A 41 31.70 0.66 -3.90
C ALA A 41 30.78 1.47 -2.98
N ALA A 42 29.77 2.10 -3.56
CA ALA A 42 28.80 2.85 -2.78
C ALA A 42 28.13 1.91 -1.76
N LYS A 43 27.81 2.44 -0.58
CA LYS A 43 27.04 1.66 0.40
C LYS A 43 25.73 1.22 -0.24
N PRO A 44 25.27 -0.04 -0.02
CA PRO A 44 24.02 -0.47 -0.59
C PRO A 44 22.86 0.37 -0.03
N ILE A 45 21.88 0.67 -0.87
CA ILE A 45 20.61 1.25 -0.44
C ILE A 45 19.75 0.13 0.14
N LYS A 46 19.32 0.29 1.37
CA LYS A 46 18.37 -0.63 1.98
C LYS A 46 16.99 -0.01 2.01
N ILE A 47 16.03 -0.68 1.41
CA ILE A 47 14.60 -0.32 1.42
C ILE A 47 13.91 -1.24 2.40
N GLY A 48 13.31 -0.68 3.47
CA GLY A 48 12.42 -1.42 4.34
C GLY A 48 11.03 -1.55 3.68
N TYR A 49 10.42 -2.72 3.75
CA TYR A 49 9.05 -2.93 3.31
C TYR A 49 8.24 -3.61 4.42
N VAL A 50 7.13 -2.99 4.81
CA VAL A 50 6.23 -3.52 5.84
C VAL A 50 4.86 -3.80 5.24
N SER A 51 4.34 -5.00 5.47
CA SER A 51 2.98 -5.38 5.06
C SER A 51 2.37 -6.39 6.03
N PRO A 52 1.04 -6.57 6.04
CA PRO A 52 0.37 -7.57 6.87
C PRO A 52 0.39 -8.95 6.18
N LYS A 53 1.55 -9.61 6.14
CA LYS A 53 1.69 -10.94 5.50
C LYS A 53 0.89 -12.03 6.20
N SER A 54 0.54 -11.82 7.46
CA SER A 54 -0.28 -12.73 8.27
C SER A 54 -1.38 -11.98 9.02
N GLY A 55 -2.36 -12.73 9.54
CA GLY A 55 -3.52 -12.19 10.26
C GLY A 55 -4.69 -11.80 9.35
N PRO A 56 -5.71 -11.10 9.87
CA PRO A 56 -6.98 -10.83 9.16
C PRO A 56 -6.85 -9.93 7.93
N LEU A 57 -5.76 -9.19 7.78
CA LEU A 57 -5.47 -8.33 6.63
C LEU A 57 -4.51 -8.98 5.61
N ALA A 58 -4.21 -10.26 5.74
CA ALA A 58 -3.21 -10.95 4.90
C ALA A 58 -3.53 -10.89 3.39
N ALA A 59 -4.80 -10.75 3.02
CA ALA A 59 -5.20 -10.59 1.62
C ALA A 59 -4.54 -9.37 0.94
N PHE A 60 -4.23 -8.30 1.69
CA PHE A 60 -3.53 -7.12 1.17
C PHE A 60 -2.08 -7.41 0.74
N ALA A 61 -1.45 -8.43 1.33
CA ALA A 61 -0.08 -8.84 1.04
C ALA A 61 0.00 -10.06 0.09
N GLU A 62 -1.12 -10.55 -0.43
CA GLU A 62 -1.17 -11.77 -1.25
C GLU A 62 -0.22 -11.75 -2.45
N ALA A 63 -0.05 -10.59 -3.07
CA ALA A 63 0.79 -10.43 -4.25
C ALA A 63 2.21 -9.88 -3.96
N ASP A 64 2.55 -9.62 -2.71
CA ASP A 64 3.80 -8.95 -2.33
C ASP A 64 5.02 -9.69 -2.84
N ASP A 65 5.09 -11.01 -2.64
CA ASP A 65 6.27 -11.80 -3.02
C ASP A 65 6.52 -11.74 -4.53
N PHE A 66 5.46 -11.69 -5.35
CA PHE A 66 5.58 -11.47 -6.79
C PHE A 66 6.12 -10.08 -7.10
N VAL A 67 5.50 -9.01 -6.58
CA VAL A 67 5.90 -7.64 -6.88
C VAL A 67 7.33 -7.37 -6.40
N LEU A 68 7.68 -7.80 -5.20
CA LEU A 68 9.04 -7.70 -4.66
C LEU A 68 10.06 -8.50 -5.48
N GLY A 69 9.65 -9.68 -5.97
CA GLY A 69 10.46 -10.50 -6.87
C GLY A 69 10.76 -9.80 -8.19
N GLU A 70 9.74 -9.20 -8.83
CA GLU A 70 9.90 -8.43 -10.05
C GLU A 70 10.76 -7.17 -9.82
N PHE A 71 10.55 -6.44 -8.74
CA PHE A 71 11.39 -5.30 -8.40
C PHE A 71 12.85 -5.71 -8.20
N ARG A 72 13.14 -6.79 -7.45
CA ARG A 72 14.51 -7.28 -7.28
C ARG A 72 15.20 -7.65 -8.60
N LYS A 73 14.44 -8.19 -9.56
CA LYS A 73 14.98 -8.45 -10.93
C LYS A 73 15.33 -7.16 -11.65
N LEU A 74 14.49 -6.11 -11.53
CA LEU A 74 14.74 -4.82 -12.17
C LEU A 74 15.99 -4.12 -11.62
N VAL A 75 16.29 -4.28 -10.33
CA VAL A 75 17.41 -3.60 -9.67
C VAL A 75 18.61 -4.50 -9.39
N LYS A 76 18.67 -5.71 -9.97
CA LYS A 76 19.73 -6.70 -9.73
C LYS A 76 21.15 -6.16 -9.99
N ASP A 77 21.28 -5.27 -10.97
CA ASP A 77 22.55 -4.64 -11.36
C ASP A 77 22.76 -3.28 -10.66
N GLY A 78 21.91 -2.97 -9.67
CA GLY A 78 21.90 -1.72 -8.92
C GLY A 78 21.13 -0.60 -9.60
N ILE A 79 21.00 0.53 -8.89
CA ILE A 79 20.40 1.76 -9.38
C ILE A 79 21.51 2.80 -9.63
N LYS A 80 21.52 3.35 -10.85
CA LYS A 80 22.45 4.42 -11.19
C LYS A 80 21.90 5.77 -10.72
N ILE A 81 22.65 6.46 -9.86
CA ILE A 81 22.34 7.79 -9.34
C ILE A 81 23.55 8.69 -9.56
N GLY A 82 23.43 9.67 -10.45
CA GLY A 82 24.57 10.45 -10.92
C GLY A 82 25.65 9.58 -11.57
N ALA A 83 26.86 9.67 -11.08
CA ALA A 83 28.01 8.86 -11.54
C ALA A 83 28.17 7.52 -10.79
N GLN A 84 27.39 7.27 -9.75
CA GLN A 84 27.52 6.09 -8.89
C GLN A 84 26.43 5.05 -9.18
N SER A 85 26.77 3.77 -8.98
CA SER A 85 25.81 2.66 -9.00
C SER A 85 25.68 2.11 -7.59
N TYR A 86 24.44 2.06 -7.09
CA TYR A 86 24.11 1.57 -5.75
C TYR A 86 23.46 0.21 -5.86
N GLN A 87 23.98 -0.76 -5.13
CA GLN A 87 23.25 -2.02 -4.92
C GLN A 87 22.01 -1.75 -4.07
N VAL A 88 20.92 -2.47 -4.33
CA VAL A 88 19.65 -2.29 -3.64
C VAL A 88 19.27 -3.58 -2.94
N GLU A 89 19.00 -3.47 -1.65
CA GLU A 89 18.47 -4.54 -0.80
C GLU A 89 17.06 -4.19 -0.32
N VAL A 90 16.10 -5.11 -0.42
CA VAL A 90 14.76 -4.95 0.14
C VAL A 90 14.61 -5.86 1.34
N VAL A 91 14.50 -5.25 2.53
CA VAL A 91 14.28 -5.92 3.82
C VAL A 91 12.78 -5.90 4.14
N THR A 92 12.15 -7.08 4.22
CA THR A 92 10.72 -7.21 4.44
C THR A 92 10.39 -7.58 5.88
N LYS A 93 9.32 -7.02 6.42
CA LYS A 93 8.79 -7.33 7.76
C LYS A 93 7.28 -7.54 7.70
N ASP A 94 6.81 -8.47 8.52
CA ASP A 94 5.38 -8.75 8.70
C ASP A 94 4.81 -7.97 9.89
N SER A 95 3.80 -7.13 9.66
CA SER A 95 3.05 -6.43 10.71
C SER A 95 2.09 -7.35 11.47
N GLN A 96 1.84 -8.58 10.96
CA GLN A 96 0.89 -9.53 11.52
C GLN A 96 -0.52 -8.95 11.69
N SER A 97 -0.90 -8.00 10.84
CA SER A 97 -2.17 -7.25 10.93
C SER A 97 -2.37 -6.56 12.30
N ASN A 98 -1.28 -6.25 13.00
CA ASN A 98 -1.29 -5.67 14.34
C ASN A 98 -0.55 -4.33 14.37
N PRO A 99 -1.18 -3.23 14.81
CA PRO A 99 -0.58 -1.89 14.81
C PRO A 99 0.65 -1.77 15.72
N ASN A 100 0.68 -2.48 16.86
CA ASN A 100 1.85 -2.47 17.74
C ASN A 100 3.04 -3.18 17.08
N ARG A 101 2.78 -4.34 16.43
CA ARG A 101 3.81 -5.05 15.69
C ARG A 101 4.29 -4.23 14.48
N ALA A 102 3.42 -3.51 13.80
CA ALA A 102 3.78 -2.61 12.71
C ALA A 102 4.78 -1.53 13.17
N ALA A 103 4.54 -0.89 14.33
CA ALA A 103 5.47 0.08 14.91
C ALA A 103 6.80 -0.58 15.32
N GLU A 104 6.75 -1.76 15.93
CA GLU A 104 7.94 -2.51 16.37
C GLU A 104 8.84 -2.87 15.18
N VAL A 105 8.27 -3.46 14.12
CA VAL A 105 9.07 -3.85 12.94
C VAL A 105 9.60 -2.65 12.18
N ALA A 106 8.90 -1.51 12.17
CA ALA A 106 9.43 -0.26 11.63
C ALA A 106 10.68 0.18 12.41
N LYS A 107 10.62 0.15 13.74
CA LYS A 107 11.77 0.46 14.58
C LYS A 107 12.93 -0.52 14.37
N GLU A 108 12.66 -1.82 14.19
CA GLU A 108 13.69 -2.81 13.84
C GLU A 108 14.38 -2.46 12.51
N LEU A 109 13.61 -2.14 11.46
CA LEU A 109 14.15 -1.73 10.16
C LEU A 109 15.07 -0.51 10.27
N ILE A 110 14.69 0.47 11.10
CA ILE A 110 15.45 1.69 11.32
C ILE A 110 16.75 1.41 12.10
N THR A 111 16.64 0.79 13.26
CA THR A 111 17.74 0.71 14.25
C THR A 111 18.67 -0.47 14.05
N ARG A 112 18.20 -1.59 13.49
CA ARG A 112 18.96 -2.83 13.30
C ARG A 112 19.36 -3.06 11.86
N ASP A 113 18.42 -2.87 10.95
CA ASP A 113 18.66 -3.10 9.52
C ASP A 113 19.26 -1.87 8.82
N ASN A 114 19.16 -0.67 9.43
CA ASN A 114 19.67 0.61 8.95
C ASN A 114 19.17 0.94 7.52
N VAL A 115 17.86 0.90 7.33
CA VAL A 115 17.24 1.21 6.04
C VAL A 115 17.29 2.71 5.74
N SER A 116 17.40 3.06 4.46
CA SER A 116 17.40 4.45 3.98
C SER A 116 15.99 5.01 3.82
N ILE A 117 15.01 4.16 3.63
CA ILE A 117 13.60 4.49 3.42
C ILE A 117 12.73 3.31 3.82
N ILE A 118 11.50 3.59 4.28
CA ILE A 118 10.49 2.54 4.49
C ILE A 118 9.32 2.75 3.53
N LEU A 119 8.89 1.67 2.89
CA LEU A 119 7.69 1.58 2.06
C LEU A 119 6.65 0.74 2.78
N VAL A 120 5.40 1.19 2.78
CA VAL A 120 4.31 0.47 3.43
C VAL A 120 3.00 0.66 2.67
N GLY A 121 2.30 -0.43 2.41
CA GLY A 121 1.06 -0.39 1.65
C GLY A 121 0.04 -1.38 2.17
N ALA A 122 -0.84 -0.90 3.03
CA ALA A 122 -2.00 -1.62 3.52
C ALA A 122 -2.97 -0.64 4.20
N THR A 123 -3.71 -1.07 5.17
CA THR A 123 -4.71 -0.27 5.88
C THR A 123 -4.09 0.71 6.89
N PRO A 124 -4.86 1.65 7.48
CA PRO A 124 -4.35 2.56 8.50
C PRO A 124 -3.67 1.85 9.68
N GLU A 125 -4.12 0.63 10.03
CA GLU A 125 -3.56 -0.19 11.11
C GLU A 125 -2.10 -0.57 10.88
N THR A 126 -1.67 -0.68 9.62
CA THR A 126 -0.27 -0.92 9.26
C THR A 126 0.47 0.38 8.94
N ASN A 127 -0.14 1.24 8.12
CA ASN A 127 0.49 2.46 7.60
C ASN A 127 0.83 3.47 8.70
N ASN A 128 -0.14 3.78 9.58
CA ASN A 128 0.01 4.86 10.55
C ASN A 128 1.09 4.59 11.59
N PRO A 129 1.16 3.41 12.23
CA PRO A 129 2.24 3.12 13.17
C PRO A 129 3.63 3.16 12.53
N VAL A 130 3.77 2.60 11.31
CA VAL A 130 5.04 2.62 10.56
C VAL A 130 5.46 4.05 10.26
N ALA A 131 4.56 4.84 9.65
CA ALA A 131 4.85 6.22 9.29
C ALA A 131 5.13 7.09 10.53
N THR A 132 4.47 6.84 11.66
CA THR A 132 4.75 7.56 12.91
C THR A 132 6.15 7.26 13.44
N GLN A 133 6.61 6.00 13.41
CA GLN A 133 7.99 5.66 13.78
C GLN A 133 9.00 6.34 12.84
N CYS A 134 8.72 6.32 11.54
CA CYS A 134 9.59 6.97 10.55
C CYS A 134 9.71 8.48 10.77
N GLU A 135 8.59 9.17 11.08
CA GLU A 135 8.60 10.60 11.37
C GLU A 135 9.43 10.92 12.61
N LEU A 136 9.26 10.15 13.69
CA LEU A 136 10.00 10.32 14.95
C LEU A 136 11.52 10.11 14.78
N GLU A 137 11.91 9.12 13.96
CA GLU A 137 13.31 8.75 13.74
C GLU A 137 13.92 9.45 12.51
N GLN A 138 13.17 10.35 11.86
CA GLN A 138 13.59 11.14 10.70
C GLN A 138 14.04 10.26 9.51
N ILE A 139 13.35 9.15 9.30
CA ILE A 139 13.57 8.25 8.17
C ILE A 139 12.45 8.46 7.14
N PRO A 140 12.78 8.70 5.87
CA PRO A 140 11.77 8.84 4.82
C PRO A 140 10.84 7.64 4.74
N CYS A 141 9.53 7.89 4.63
CA CYS A 141 8.52 6.87 4.48
C CYS A 141 7.54 7.24 3.40
N ILE A 142 7.24 6.27 2.52
CA ILE A 142 6.16 6.38 1.55
C ILE A 142 5.12 5.33 1.89
N SER A 143 3.87 5.76 2.07
CA SER A 143 2.74 4.90 2.37
C SER A 143 1.61 5.05 1.35
N THR A 144 0.78 4.00 1.23
CA THR A 144 -0.38 3.97 0.33
C THR A 144 -1.46 3.02 0.86
N VAL A 145 -2.59 2.91 0.16
CA VAL A 145 -3.68 1.96 0.48
C VAL A 145 -4.35 2.24 1.82
N ALA A 146 -4.66 3.51 2.04
CA ALA A 146 -5.57 4.00 3.07
C ALA A 146 -6.13 5.36 2.60
N PRO A 147 -7.40 5.73 2.87
CA PRO A 147 -7.89 7.07 2.58
C PRO A 147 -6.96 8.12 3.20
N TRP A 148 -6.64 9.19 2.45
CA TRP A 148 -5.64 10.15 2.92
C TRP A 148 -6.01 10.79 4.28
N GLN A 149 -7.31 10.94 4.57
CA GLN A 149 -7.77 11.47 5.85
C GLN A 149 -7.38 10.57 7.01
N THR A 150 -7.55 9.25 6.87
CA THR A 150 -7.19 8.30 7.93
C THR A 150 -5.68 8.25 8.18
N ASN A 151 -4.88 8.54 7.15
CA ASN A 151 -3.43 8.66 7.31
C ASN A 151 -3.03 10.03 7.87
N PHE A 152 -3.39 11.13 7.19
CA PHE A 152 -2.91 12.46 7.56
C PHE A 152 -3.54 12.96 8.87
N ILE A 153 -4.89 12.94 8.96
CA ILE A 153 -5.62 13.43 10.12
C ILE A 153 -5.44 12.47 11.30
N GLY A 154 -5.54 11.16 11.03
CA GLY A 154 -5.43 10.12 12.07
C GLY A 154 -4.07 10.08 12.79
N ARG A 155 -3.03 10.69 12.21
CA ARG A 155 -1.68 10.80 12.79
C ARG A 155 -1.39 12.15 13.44
N GLN A 156 -2.32 13.11 13.38
CA GLN A 156 -2.15 14.39 14.07
C GLN A 156 -2.22 14.22 15.59
N ALA A 157 -1.51 15.06 16.33
CA ALA A 157 -1.52 15.02 17.79
C ALA A 157 -2.91 15.31 18.38
N ASN A 158 -3.69 16.13 17.69
CA ASN A 158 -5.09 16.41 18.01
C ASN A 158 -5.95 16.34 16.72
N PRO A 159 -6.40 15.14 16.33
CA PRO A 159 -7.19 14.96 15.10
C PRO A 159 -8.48 15.78 15.07
N GLY A 160 -9.08 16.07 16.22
CA GLY A 160 -10.34 16.82 16.34
C GLY A 160 -10.18 18.36 16.21
N ASP A 161 -8.95 18.89 16.18
CA ASP A 161 -8.71 20.32 16.04
C ASP A 161 -7.91 20.64 14.75
N PRO A 162 -8.59 21.00 13.66
CA PRO A 162 -7.94 21.34 12.39
C PRO A 162 -6.90 22.46 12.48
N LYS A 163 -7.01 23.35 13.46
CA LYS A 163 -6.08 24.46 13.64
C LYS A 163 -4.72 23.99 14.18
N SER A 164 -4.67 22.82 14.79
CA SER A 164 -3.45 22.22 15.35
C SER A 164 -2.71 21.34 14.34
N TRP A 165 -3.32 21.01 13.18
CA TRP A 165 -2.71 20.10 12.23
C TRP A 165 -1.46 20.67 11.58
N LYS A 166 -0.45 19.81 11.44
CA LYS A 166 0.85 20.18 10.86
C LYS A 166 1.26 19.20 9.78
N PRO A 167 1.91 19.67 8.71
CA PRO A 167 2.57 18.79 7.76
C PRO A 167 3.66 17.96 8.45
N PHE A 168 3.91 16.79 7.92
CA PHE A 168 5.02 15.92 8.30
C PHE A 168 6.29 16.29 7.52
N ASP A 169 7.46 15.95 8.03
CA ASP A 169 8.73 16.26 7.38
C ASP A 169 9.32 15.07 6.63
N TYR A 170 9.10 13.85 7.11
CA TYR A 170 9.71 12.64 6.56
C TYR A 170 8.70 11.65 5.99
N THR A 171 7.40 11.84 6.17
CA THR A 171 6.39 10.86 5.76
C THR A 171 5.43 11.41 4.73
N PHE A 172 5.20 10.61 3.69
CA PHE A 172 4.40 10.95 2.51
C PHE A 172 3.42 9.82 2.22
N HIS A 173 2.23 10.18 1.75
CA HIS A 173 1.18 9.21 1.48
C HIS A 173 0.46 9.55 0.18
N TYR A 174 0.16 8.55 -0.63
CA TYR A 174 -0.66 8.75 -1.82
C TYR A 174 -1.74 7.69 -1.91
N PHE A 175 -2.96 8.16 -2.00
CA PHE A 175 -4.17 7.36 -2.22
C PHE A 175 -5.35 8.30 -2.46
N TRP A 176 -6.52 7.76 -2.73
CA TRP A 176 -7.77 8.53 -2.79
C TRP A 176 -8.25 8.95 -1.38
N GLY A 177 -9.25 9.81 -1.33
CA GLY A 177 -9.86 10.28 -0.08
C GLY A 177 -11.30 9.82 0.12
N LEU A 178 -11.84 10.10 1.32
CA LEU A 178 -13.25 9.80 1.64
C LEU A 178 -14.22 10.44 0.65
N GLU A 179 -13.95 11.67 0.23
CA GLU A 179 -14.75 12.38 -0.77
C GLU A 179 -14.82 11.65 -2.10
N ASP A 180 -13.74 10.93 -2.48
CA ASP A 180 -13.68 10.18 -3.72
C ASP A 180 -14.54 8.93 -3.65
N VAL A 181 -14.39 8.12 -2.59
CA VAL A 181 -15.14 6.88 -2.44
C VAL A 181 -16.63 7.13 -2.20
N ILE A 182 -16.99 8.19 -1.48
CA ILE A 182 -18.39 8.60 -1.31
C ILE A 182 -18.99 8.93 -2.67
N GLY A 183 -18.30 9.77 -3.48
CA GLY A 183 -18.76 10.14 -4.81
C GLY A 183 -18.87 8.95 -5.77
N VAL A 184 -17.91 8.02 -5.72
CA VAL A 184 -17.94 6.79 -6.52
C VAL A 184 -19.09 5.88 -6.10
N PHE A 185 -19.30 5.67 -4.81
CA PHE A 185 -20.38 4.80 -4.33
C PHE A 185 -21.75 5.38 -4.64
N THR A 186 -21.99 6.67 -4.35
CA THR A 186 -23.26 7.32 -4.69
C THR A 186 -23.48 7.35 -6.21
N GLY A 187 -22.43 7.54 -7.01
CA GLY A 187 -22.52 7.44 -8.47
C GLY A 187 -22.93 6.05 -8.99
N MET A 188 -22.43 4.99 -8.36
CA MET A 188 -22.88 3.62 -8.63
C MET A 188 -24.35 3.41 -8.23
N TRP A 189 -24.76 3.87 -7.04
CA TRP A 189 -26.14 3.69 -6.55
C TRP A 189 -27.18 4.41 -7.40
N GLN A 190 -26.85 5.54 -7.99
CA GLN A 190 -27.74 6.30 -8.87
C GLN A 190 -28.11 5.55 -10.15
N GLN A 191 -27.36 4.49 -10.51
CA GLN A 191 -27.64 3.65 -11.69
C GLN A 191 -28.68 2.57 -11.41
N VAL A 192 -29.06 2.36 -10.14
CA VAL A 192 -30.03 1.32 -9.72
C VAL A 192 -31.21 1.96 -9.02
N ALA A 193 -32.42 1.61 -9.44
CA ALA A 193 -33.65 2.11 -8.78
C ALA A 193 -33.78 1.55 -7.36
N THR A 194 -33.67 2.42 -6.35
CA THR A 194 -33.75 2.09 -4.92
C THR A 194 -34.66 3.07 -4.17
N ASN A 195 -35.08 2.69 -2.96
CA ASN A 195 -35.79 3.59 -2.05
C ASN A 195 -34.88 4.58 -1.31
N LYS A 196 -33.58 4.59 -1.64
CA LYS A 196 -32.54 5.42 -1.00
C LYS A 196 -32.34 5.17 0.50
N SER A 197 -32.81 4.04 1.04
CA SER A 197 -32.50 3.61 2.41
C SER A 197 -31.19 2.82 2.43
N VAL A 198 -30.24 3.26 3.25
CA VAL A 198 -28.86 2.77 3.30
C VAL A 198 -28.54 2.21 4.68
N GLY A 199 -28.10 0.96 4.75
CA GLY A 199 -27.52 0.37 5.95
C GLY A 199 -25.99 0.51 5.95
N ALA A 200 -25.40 0.98 7.05
CA ALA A 200 -23.97 1.22 7.17
C ALA A 200 -23.26 0.18 8.04
N LEU A 201 -22.15 -0.34 7.52
CA LEU A 201 -21.21 -1.23 8.22
C LEU A 201 -19.92 -0.48 8.51
N PHE A 202 -19.82 0.15 9.68
CA PHE A 202 -18.67 0.93 10.11
C PHE A 202 -18.03 0.28 11.35
N PRO A 203 -16.83 -0.33 11.24
CA PRO A 203 -16.15 -0.92 12.38
C PRO A 203 -15.60 0.14 13.34
N ASN A 204 -15.22 -0.31 14.55
CA ASN A 204 -14.52 0.52 15.52
C ASN A 204 -13.02 0.54 15.26
N ASP A 205 -12.63 1.08 14.11
CA ASP A 205 -11.26 1.30 13.69
C ASP A 205 -11.11 2.67 13.01
N ALA A 206 -9.91 2.99 12.54
CA ALA A 206 -9.63 4.28 11.92
C ALA A 206 -10.50 4.54 10.67
N ASP A 207 -10.70 3.50 9.83
CA ASP A 207 -11.52 3.61 8.63
C ASP A 207 -13.01 3.77 8.99
N GLY A 208 -13.56 2.88 9.80
CA GLY A 208 -14.98 2.93 10.17
C GLY A 208 -15.38 4.21 10.90
N ASN A 209 -14.49 4.73 11.76
CA ASN A 209 -14.71 6.00 12.43
C ASN A 209 -14.70 7.18 11.45
N ALA A 210 -13.77 7.19 10.48
CA ALA A 210 -13.70 8.23 9.47
C ALA A 210 -14.90 8.16 8.48
N TRP A 211 -15.32 6.95 8.07
CA TRP A 211 -16.45 6.76 7.16
C TRP A 211 -17.78 7.18 7.79
N GLY A 212 -17.97 6.90 9.07
CA GLY A 212 -19.16 7.32 9.82
C GLY A 212 -19.06 8.71 10.46
N ASP A 213 -18.00 9.48 10.16
CA ASP A 213 -17.84 10.84 10.68
C ASP A 213 -18.91 11.77 10.16
N LYS A 214 -19.48 12.60 11.07
CA LYS A 214 -20.62 13.49 10.78
C LYS A 214 -20.25 14.75 10.02
N VAL A 215 -18.96 14.99 9.77
CA VAL A 215 -18.45 16.18 9.07
C VAL A 215 -17.84 15.80 7.72
N VAL A 216 -16.98 14.79 7.68
CA VAL A 216 -16.21 14.42 6.48
C VAL A 216 -16.57 13.05 5.90
N GLY A 217 -17.37 12.24 6.60
CA GLY A 217 -17.77 10.89 6.21
C GLY A 217 -19.02 10.84 5.32
N PHE A 218 -19.61 9.65 5.26
CA PHE A 218 -20.85 9.40 4.50
C PHE A 218 -22.08 10.17 4.99
N PRO A 219 -22.32 10.34 6.33
CA PRO A 219 -23.59 10.90 6.81
C PRO A 219 -23.98 12.23 6.19
N PRO A 220 -23.13 13.27 6.14
CA PRO A 220 -23.55 14.58 5.61
C PRO A 220 -23.79 14.56 4.09
N VAL A 221 -23.03 13.77 3.34
CA VAL A 221 -23.21 13.68 1.88
C VAL A 221 -24.50 12.93 1.55
N LEU A 222 -24.75 11.79 2.22
CA LEU A 222 -25.96 11.00 2.00
C LEU A 222 -27.21 11.81 2.34
N ALA A 223 -27.22 12.56 3.45
CA ALA A 223 -28.33 13.43 3.81
C ALA A 223 -28.59 14.51 2.74
N LYS A 224 -27.52 15.12 2.20
CA LYS A 224 -27.63 16.13 1.13
C LYS A 224 -28.19 15.54 -0.17
N GLU A 225 -27.85 14.29 -0.49
CA GLU A 225 -28.32 13.60 -1.70
C GLU A 225 -29.69 12.89 -1.52
N GLY A 226 -30.29 13.03 -0.35
CA GLY A 226 -31.63 12.50 -0.04
C GLY A 226 -31.66 11.01 0.30
N TYR A 227 -30.52 10.43 0.67
CA TYR A 227 -30.43 9.08 1.22
C TYR A 227 -30.75 9.07 2.72
N LYS A 228 -31.37 7.99 3.19
CA LYS A 228 -31.65 7.76 4.61
C LYS A 228 -30.65 6.75 5.17
N LEU A 229 -29.68 7.20 5.94
CA LEU A 229 -28.64 6.35 6.53
C LEU A 229 -29.11 5.75 7.85
N THR A 230 -29.02 4.42 7.96
CA THR A 230 -29.16 3.66 9.20
C THR A 230 -27.75 3.22 9.63
N ASP A 231 -27.22 3.86 10.66
CA ASP A 231 -25.94 3.53 11.30
C ASP A 231 -26.20 2.95 12.69
N PRO A 232 -26.13 1.63 12.87
CA PRO A 232 -26.37 0.99 14.17
C PRO A 232 -25.25 1.18 15.20
N GLY A 233 -24.23 1.96 14.85
CA GLY A 233 -23.03 2.16 15.64
C GLY A 233 -21.87 1.27 15.22
N ARG A 234 -20.75 1.43 15.93
CA ARG A 234 -19.50 0.74 15.62
C ARG A 234 -19.51 -0.69 16.15
N PHE A 235 -19.11 -1.63 15.30
CA PHE A 235 -18.83 -3.01 15.71
C PHE A 235 -17.33 -3.25 15.83
N GLN A 236 -16.94 -4.26 16.59
CA GLN A 236 -15.52 -4.66 16.70
C GLN A 236 -15.14 -5.56 15.52
N ASN A 237 -13.94 -5.35 14.95
CA ASN A 237 -13.41 -6.25 13.94
C ASN A 237 -13.30 -7.68 14.51
N LEU A 238 -13.51 -8.67 13.65
CA LEU A 238 -13.56 -10.10 13.96
C LEU A 238 -14.77 -10.48 14.85
N THR A 239 -15.88 -9.74 14.74
CA THR A 239 -17.13 -10.17 15.36
C THR A 239 -17.75 -11.34 14.60
N ASP A 240 -18.34 -12.26 15.33
CA ASP A 240 -19.06 -13.41 14.78
C ASP A 240 -20.58 -13.21 14.68
N ASP A 241 -21.09 -12.07 15.12
CA ASP A 241 -22.54 -11.75 15.12
C ASP A 241 -22.85 -10.35 14.59
N PHE A 242 -23.57 -10.30 13.46
CA PHE A 242 -24.12 -9.10 12.84
C PHE A 242 -25.65 -8.98 12.96
N SER A 243 -26.27 -9.73 13.89
CA SER A 243 -27.73 -9.76 14.05
C SER A 243 -28.31 -8.38 14.31
N SER A 244 -27.63 -7.55 15.08
CA SER A 244 -28.07 -6.18 15.40
C SER A 244 -28.10 -5.30 14.14
N GLN A 245 -27.04 -5.31 13.35
CA GLN A 245 -26.94 -4.56 12.10
C GLN A 245 -28.01 -5.01 11.10
N ILE A 246 -28.15 -6.32 10.90
CA ILE A 246 -29.13 -6.89 9.97
C ILE A 246 -30.56 -6.55 10.40
N SER A 247 -30.86 -6.61 11.69
CA SER A 247 -32.19 -6.24 12.23
C SER A 247 -32.49 -4.77 12.01
N ALA A 248 -31.53 -3.88 12.24
CA ALA A 248 -31.68 -2.46 12.00
C ALA A 248 -31.88 -2.16 10.49
N PHE A 249 -31.14 -2.81 9.61
CA PHE A 249 -31.28 -2.62 8.15
C PHE A 249 -32.62 -3.11 7.64
N ARG A 250 -33.11 -4.24 8.13
CA ARG A 250 -34.45 -4.74 7.80
C ARG A 250 -35.56 -3.83 8.34
N GLY A 251 -35.42 -3.34 9.57
CA GLY A 251 -36.34 -2.38 10.16
C GLY A 251 -36.45 -1.06 9.43
N ALA A 252 -35.35 -0.65 8.78
CA ALA A 252 -35.27 0.56 7.95
C ALA A 252 -35.60 0.32 6.47
N ASP A 253 -35.98 -0.91 6.09
CA ASP A 253 -36.15 -1.30 4.68
C ASP A 253 -34.99 -0.91 3.78
N ALA A 254 -33.77 -1.17 4.27
CA ALA A 254 -32.55 -0.76 3.56
C ALA A 254 -32.37 -1.56 2.27
N GLU A 255 -32.40 -0.89 1.14
CA GLU A 255 -32.14 -1.48 -0.18
C GLU A 255 -30.67 -1.33 -0.61
N ILE A 256 -29.89 -0.52 0.10
CA ILE A 256 -28.46 -0.32 -0.13
C ILE A 256 -27.71 -0.70 1.14
N VAL A 257 -26.61 -1.44 1.02
CA VAL A 257 -25.64 -1.67 2.09
C VAL A 257 -24.31 -1.04 1.68
N THR A 258 -23.74 -0.26 2.57
CA THR A 258 -22.42 0.34 2.38
C THR A 258 -21.55 0.15 3.63
N GLY A 259 -20.27 0.39 3.50
CA GLY A 259 -19.34 0.33 4.62
C GLY A 259 -17.89 0.08 4.23
N VAL A 260 -17.07 -0.02 5.25
CA VAL A 260 -15.68 -0.43 5.15
C VAL A 260 -15.45 -1.55 6.17
N ILE A 261 -15.18 -2.75 5.72
CA ILE A 261 -15.19 -3.95 6.58
C ILE A 261 -14.13 -4.94 6.07
N ILE A 262 -13.45 -5.62 6.98
CA ILE A 262 -12.44 -6.63 6.61
C ILE A 262 -13.07 -7.88 5.97
N PRO A 263 -12.34 -8.64 5.13
CA PRO A 263 -12.91 -9.78 4.39
C PRO A 263 -13.63 -10.83 5.27
N PRO A 264 -13.07 -11.31 6.40
CA PRO A 264 -13.77 -12.31 7.22
C PRO A 264 -15.10 -11.80 7.79
N ASP A 265 -15.14 -10.56 8.24
CA ASP A 265 -16.34 -9.96 8.83
C ASP A 265 -17.45 -9.76 7.79
N PHE A 266 -17.08 -9.33 6.56
CA PHE A 266 -18.06 -9.24 5.48
C PHE A 266 -18.65 -10.61 5.12
N THR A 267 -17.83 -11.65 5.08
CA THR A 267 -18.29 -13.01 4.81
C THR A 267 -19.31 -13.45 5.89
N THR A 268 -19.02 -13.16 7.16
CA THR A 268 -19.94 -13.45 8.29
C THR A 268 -21.24 -12.65 8.16
N PHE A 269 -21.16 -11.33 7.95
CA PHE A 269 -22.32 -10.47 7.74
C PHE A 269 -23.18 -10.95 6.57
N TRP A 270 -22.56 -11.25 5.43
CA TRP A 270 -23.27 -11.63 4.22
C TRP A 270 -24.02 -12.97 4.38
N ASN A 271 -23.37 -13.97 4.98
CA ASN A 271 -23.99 -15.26 5.27
C ASN A 271 -25.18 -15.12 6.23
N GLN A 272 -25.01 -14.37 7.32
CA GLN A 272 -26.09 -14.10 8.28
C GLN A 272 -27.24 -13.29 7.65
N SER A 273 -26.94 -12.32 6.78
CA SER A 273 -27.93 -11.54 6.05
C SER A 273 -28.83 -12.46 5.21
N ARG A 274 -28.22 -13.37 4.47
CA ARG A 274 -28.96 -14.34 3.64
C ARG A 274 -29.80 -15.30 4.48
N GLN A 275 -29.25 -15.84 5.57
CA GLN A 275 -29.99 -16.72 6.50
C GLN A 275 -31.20 -16.02 7.12
N LYS A 276 -31.08 -14.72 7.39
CA LYS A 276 -32.17 -13.90 7.95
C LYS A 276 -33.14 -13.33 6.88
N GLY A 277 -32.92 -13.67 5.59
CA GLY A 277 -33.74 -13.22 4.48
C GLY A 277 -33.60 -11.72 4.16
N PHE A 278 -32.53 -11.08 4.57
CA PHE A 278 -32.23 -9.70 4.17
C PHE A 278 -31.68 -9.68 2.72
N LYS A 279 -32.31 -8.91 1.84
CA LYS A 279 -32.04 -8.89 0.41
C LYS A 279 -31.92 -7.44 -0.09
N PRO A 280 -30.79 -6.78 0.11
CA PRO A 280 -30.55 -5.46 -0.46
C PRO A 280 -30.45 -5.54 -1.99
N LYS A 281 -30.78 -4.45 -2.68
CA LYS A 281 -30.62 -4.33 -4.14
C LYS A 281 -29.19 -3.97 -4.53
N VAL A 282 -28.47 -3.26 -3.66
CA VAL A 282 -27.10 -2.80 -3.88
C VAL A 282 -26.27 -3.08 -2.63
N VAL A 283 -25.07 -3.62 -2.86
CA VAL A 283 -24.02 -3.73 -1.83
C VAL A 283 -22.75 -3.11 -2.39
N SER A 284 -22.32 -2.01 -1.81
CA SER A 284 -21.06 -1.32 -2.15
C SER A 284 -20.23 -1.19 -0.88
N VAL A 285 -19.26 -2.09 -0.73
CA VAL A 285 -18.48 -2.22 0.51
C VAL A 285 -17.00 -2.21 0.17
N ALA A 286 -16.26 -1.37 0.85
CA ALA A 286 -14.83 -1.24 0.72
C ALA A 286 -14.05 -2.27 1.56
N LYS A 287 -12.77 -2.40 1.25
CA LYS A 287 -11.79 -3.23 1.96
C LYS A 287 -12.01 -4.74 1.76
N ALA A 288 -13.21 -5.25 1.99
CA ALA A 288 -13.52 -6.68 1.90
C ALA A 288 -13.56 -7.23 0.47
N LEU A 289 -14.04 -6.42 -0.47
CA LEU A 289 -14.39 -6.87 -1.82
C LEU A 289 -13.29 -6.53 -2.87
N LEU A 290 -12.08 -6.25 -2.42
CA LEU A 290 -10.93 -5.93 -3.26
C LEU A 290 -10.28 -7.18 -3.89
N PHE A 291 -10.56 -8.35 -3.32
CA PHE A 291 -9.84 -9.59 -3.58
C PHE A 291 -10.76 -10.61 -4.24
N PRO A 292 -10.40 -11.16 -5.42
CA PRO A 292 -11.17 -12.22 -6.06
C PRO A 292 -11.44 -13.41 -5.15
N THR A 293 -10.46 -13.79 -4.31
CA THR A 293 -10.59 -14.91 -3.36
C THR A 293 -11.69 -14.67 -2.33
N SER A 294 -11.84 -13.43 -1.86
CA SER A 294 -12.92 -13.08 -0.90
C SER A 294 -14.30 -13.16 -1.54
N VAL A 295 -14.42 -12.75 -2.81
CA VAL A 295 -15.70 -12.80 -3.54
C VAL A 295 -16.05 -14.24 -3.94
N LEU A 296 -15.06 -15.03 -4.35
CA LEU A 296 -15.24 -16.46 -4.64
C LEU A 296 -15.75 -17.23 -3.42
N ALA A 297 -15.31 -16.89 -2.22
CA ALA A 297 -15.79 -17.50 -0.98
C ALA A 297 -17.28 -17.29 -0.72
N LEU A 298 -17.91 -16.27 -1.32
CA LEU A 298 -19.35 -16.02 -1.23
C LEU A 298 -20.18 -16.89 -2.19
N GLY A 299 -19.53 -17.70 -3.04
CA GLY A 299 -20.19 -18.48 -4.07
C GLY A 299 -21.02 -17.60 -5.01
N LYS A 300 -22.10 -18.11 -5.56
CA LYS A 300 -22.97 -17.36 -6.50
C LYS A 300 -23.58 -16.08 -5.89
N SER A 301 -23.61 -15.98 -4.57
CA SER A 301 -24.18 -14.80 -3.90
C SER A 301 -23.28 -13.56 -3.93
N GLY A 302 -22.04 -13.70 -4.36
CA GLY A 302 -21.14 -12.58 -4.64
C GLY A 302 -21.40 -11.89 -6.00
N ASN A 303 -22.32 -12.41 -6.81
CA ASN A 303 -22.60 -11.77 -8.10
C ASN A 303 -23.29 -10.42 -7.91
N ASN A 304 -22.81 -9.43 -8.64
CA ASN A 304 -23.27 -8.03 -8.60
C ASN A 304 -23.03 -7.28 -7.28
N ILE A 305 -22.17 -7.78 -6.38
CA ILE A 305 -21.64 -6.92 -5.30
C ILE A 305 -20.58 -5.96 -5.86
N SER A 306 -20.47 -4.78 -5.28
CA SER A 306 -19.65 -3.70 -5.77
C SER A 306 -18.66 -3.17 -4.74
N THR A 307 -17.61 -2.53 -5.20
CA THR A 307 -16.55 -1.98 -4.36
C THR A 307 -15.87 -0.79 -5.05
N GLU A 308 -15.02 -0.11 -4.33
CA GLU A 308 -14.04 0.81 -4.91
C GLU A 308 -13.02 0.06 -5.76
N VAL A 309 -12.61 0.70 -6.84
CA VAL A 309 -11.61 0.15 -7.77
C VAL A 309 -10.51 1.16 -8.01
N TRP A 310 -9.34 0.85 -7.52
CA TRP A 310 -8.16 1.72 -7.58
C TRP A 310 -7.09 1.21 -8.54
N TRP A 311 -7.19 -0.04 -8.96
CA TRP A 311 -6.34 -0.60 -9.99
C TRP A 311 -6.95 -1.89 -10.58
N THR A 312 -6.85 -2.02 -11.90
CA THR A 312 -7.22 -3.22 -12.68
C THR A 312 -6.33 -3.35 -13.91
N PRO A 313 -6.33 -4.49 -14.60
CA PRO A 313 -5.66 -4.63 -15.89
C PRO A 313 -6.14 -3.65 -16.97
N SER A 314 -7.35 -3.09 -16.85
CA SER A 314 -7.89 -2.12 -17.80
C SER A 314 -7.46 -0.67 -17.53
N HIS A 315 -6.73 -0.40 -16.45
CA HIS A 315 -6.18 0.94 -16.21
C HIS A 315 -5.15 1.30 -17.29
N PRO A 316 -5.22 2.52 -17.88
CA PRO A 316 -4.41 2.90 -19.04
C PRO A 316 -2.98 3.32 -18.67
N TYR A 317 -2.47 2.90 -17.52
CA TYR A 317 -1.19 3.33 -16.98
C TYR A 317 -0.09 2.30 -17.19
N LYS A 318 1.16 2.78 -17.11
CA LYS A 318 2.36 1.97 -17.27
C LYS A 318 3.36 2.27 -16.17
N SER A 319 4.17 1.28 -15.84
CA SER A 319 5.28 1.43 -14.90
C SER A 319 6.33 2.39 -15.42
N SER A 320 6.72 3.37 -14.61
CA SER A 320 7.85 4.26 -14.87
C SER A 320 9.21 3.57 -14.75
N LEU A 321 9.27 2.40 -14.07
CA LEU A 321 10.49 1.61 -13.90
C LEU A 321 10.77 0.66 -15.06
N SER A 322 9.72 -0.01 -15.55
CA SER A 322 9.87 -1.11 -16.51
C SER A 322 9.14 -0.86 -17.84
N GLY A 323 8.21 0.10 -17.88
CA GLY A 323 7.37 0.36 -19.03
C GLY A 323 6.19 -0.64 -19.19
N VAL A 324 6.09 -1.66 -18.33
CA VAL A 324 4.97 -2.62 -18.38
C VAL A 324 3.64 -1.94 -18.10
N SER A 325 2.61 -2.32 -18.82
CA SER A 325 1.24 -1.87 -18.61
C SER A 325 0.59 -2.58 -17.42
N ALA A 326 -0.52 -2.04 -16.91
CA ALA A 326 -1.32 -2.69 -15.88
C ALA A 326 -1.77 -4.11 -16.31
N ALA A 327 -2.16 -4.28 -17.57
CA ALA A 327 -2.55 -5.58 -18.11
C ALA A 327 -1.39 -6.60 -18.13
N GLU A 328 -0.19 -6.17 -18.51
CA GLU A 328 0.99 -7.03 -18.53
C GLU A 328 1.42 -7.43 -17.12
N LEU A 329 1.38 -6.49 -16.15
CA LEU A 329 1.71 -6.77 -14.76
C LEU A 329 0.73 -7.76 -14.12
N ALA A 330 -0.58 -7.58 -14.34
CA ALA A 330 -1.61 -8.52 -13.89
C ALA A 330 -1.42 -9.91 -14.49
N LYS A 331 -1.21 -9.99 -15.78
CA LYS A 331 -0.94 -11.27 -16.48
C LYS A 331 0.31 -11.96 -15.94
N GLY A 332 1.37 -11.21 -15.66
CA GLY A 332 2.60 -11.74 -15.04
C GLY A 332 2.34 -12.37 -13.68
N TYR A 333 1.53 -11.72 -12.84
CA TYR A 333 1.11 -12.27 -11.55
C TYR A 333 0.29 -13.56 -11.73
N GLU A 334 -0.70 -13.57 -12.63
CA GLU A 334 -1.54 -14.73 -12.86
C GLU A 334 -0.73 -15.93 -13.36
N GLN A 335 0.23 -15.70 -14.25
CA GLN A 335 1.13 -16.73 -14.75
C GLN A 335 2.07 -17.30 -13.67
N ALA A 336 2.57 -16.43 -12.79
CA ALA A 336 3.50 -16.82 -11.74
C ALA A 336 2.82 -17.51 -10.55
N SER A 337 1.60 -17.09 -10.20
CA SER A 337 0.89 -17.55 -9.00
C SER A 337 -0.21 -18.57 -9.27
N GLY A 338 -0.73 -18.64 -10.50
CA GLY A 338 -1.95 -19.39 -10.84
C GLY A 338 -3.24 -18.78 -10.28
N LYS A 339 -3.17 -17.59 -9.67
CA LYS A 339 -4.30 -16.88 -9.08
C LYS A 339 -4.70 -15.69 -9.94
N GLN A 340 -5.96 -15.27 -9.83
CA GLN A 340 -6.43 -14.03 -10.44
C GLN A 340 -5.75 -12.82 -9.79
N TRP A 341 -5.48 -11.77 -10.59
CA TRP A 341 -4.91 -10.50 -10.12
C TRP A 341 -5.73 -9.88 -8.99
N THR A 342 -5.07 -9.04 -8.18
CA THR A 342 -5.68 -8.29 -7.07
C THR A 342 -5.22 -6.84 -7.10
N GLN A 343 -6.05 -5.93 -6.60
CA GLN A 343 -5.81 -4.48 -6.70
C GLN A 343 -4.50 -3.99 -6.05
N PRO A 344 -4.03 -4.55 -4.91
CA PRO A 344 -2.75 -4.14 -4.32
C PRO A 344 -1.53 -4.25 -5.22
N ILE A 345 -1.53 -5.11 -6.24
CA ILE A 345 -0.39 -5.31 -7.16
C ILE A 345 0.12 -3.98 -7.70
N GLY A 346 -0.76 -3.15 -8.25
CA GLY A 346 -0.38 -1.86 -8.84
C GLY A 346 0.20 -0.91 -7.79
N PHE A 347 -0.42 -0.83 -6.62
CA PHE A 347 0.01 0.09 -5.57
C PHE A 347 1.31 -0.33 -4.89
N VAL A 348 1.52 -1.62 -4.64
CA VAL A 348 2.82 -2.12 -4.13
C VAL A 348 3.92 -1.86 -5.16
N HIS A 349 3.66 -2.10 -6.46
CA HIS A 349 4.62 -1.78 -7.51
C HIS A 349 4.94 -0.28 -7.54
N SER A 350 3.93 0.58 -7.46
CA SER A 350 4.10 2.03 -7.51
C SER A 350 4.90 2.62 -6.33
N LEU A 351 4.89 1.98 -5.16
CA LEU A 351 5.75 2.38 -4.03
C LEU A 351 7.23 2.39 -4.44
N PHE A 352 7.66 1.37 -5.18
CA PHE A 352 9.02 1.27 -5.69
C PHE A 352 9.31 2.26 -6.82
N GLU A 353 8.30 2.58 -7.65
CA GLU A 353 8.43 3.61 -8.69
C GLU A 353 8.74 4.97 -8.07
N VAL A 354 7.93 5.39 -7.09
CA VAL A 354 8.11 6.67 -6.39
C VAL A 354 9.42 6.70 -5.61
N ALA A 355 9.78 5.60 -4.93
CA ALA A 355 11.02 5.52 -4.16
C ALA A 355 12.26 5.65 -5.06
N VAL A 356 12.32 4.93 -6.18
CA VAL A 356 13.47 4.96 -7.10
C VAL A 356 13.58 6.32 -7.79
N ASP A 357 12.47 6.93 -8.20
CA ASP A 357 12.45 8.27 -8.77
C ASP A 357 13.00 9.31 -7.77
N ALA A 358 12.50 9.26 -6.52
CA ALA A 358 12.96 10.15 -5.46
C ALA A 358 14.46 9.97 -5.15
N MET A 359 14.94 8.72 -5.07
CA MET A 359 16.37 8.41 -4.86
C MET A 359 17.25 9.00 -5.98
N LYS A 360 16.83 8.88 -7.23
CA LYS A 360 17.55 9.46 -8.38
C LYS A 360 17.61 10.98 -8.29
N ARG A 361 16.55 11.64 -7.83
CA ARG A 361 16.49 13.10 -7.70
C ARG A 361 17.18 13.64 -6.45
N ALA A 362 17.26 12.86 -5.37
CA ALA A 362 17.96 13.25 -4.14
C ALA A 362 19.48 13.40 -4.32
N GLY A 363 20.06 12.67 -5.30
CA GLY A 363 21.50 12.68 -5.54
C GLY A 363 22.30 11.81 -4.56
N ASP A 364 22.01 11.89 -3.27
CA ASP A 364 22.48 10.94 -2.24
C ASP A 364 21.26 10.22 -1.62
N PRO A 365 21.03 8.96 -1.95
CA PRO A 365 19.89 8.18 -1.44
C PRO A 365 20.05 7.76 0.02
N THR A 366 21.20 8.03 0.64
CA THR A 366 21.46 7.75 2.07
C THR A 366 21.29 8.98 2.96
N ASP A 367 21.11 10.17 2.37
CA ASP A 367 20.71 11.38 3.08
C ASP A 367 19.18 11.44 3.21
N GLY A 368 18.67 11.14 4.43
CA GLY A 368 17.25 11.11 4.72
C GLY A 368 16.54 12.44 4.45
N ALA A 369 17.16 13.57 4.75
CA ALA A 369 16.55 14.89 4.52
C ALA A 369 16.46 15.23 3.02
N ALA A 370 17.53 14.95 2.26
CA ALA A 370 17.52 15.11 0.80
C ALA A 370 16.50 14.20 0.14
N LEU A 371 16.39 12.95 0.61
CA LEU A 371 15.42 11.98 0.09
C LEU A 371 13.98 12.39 0.43
N ALA A 372 13.69 12.81 1.66
CA ALA A 372 12.38 13.33 2.06
C ALA A 372 11.96 14.53 1.20
N LYS A 373 12.87 15.49 0.99
CA LYS A 373 12.65 16.63 0.10
C LYS A 373 12.35 16.19 -1.34
N ALA A 374 13.08 15.18 -1.84
CA ALA A 374 12.85 14.65 -3.17
C ALA A 374 11.48 13.95 -3.29
N ILE A 375 11.06 13.20 -2.28
CA ILE A 375 9.71 12.58 -2.24
C ILE A 375 8.64 13.67 -2.30
N GLY A 376 8.71 14.70 -1.46
CA GLY A 376 7.75 15.80 -1.43
C GLY A 376 7.67 16.61 -2.75
N ALA A 377 8.68 16.51 -3.61
CA ALA A 377 8.72 17.12 -4.93
C ALA A 377 8.32 16.16 -6.07
N THR A 378 7.79 14.98 -5.76
CA THR A 378 7.42 13.98 -6.78
C THR A 378 6.29 14.48 -7.68
N LYS A 379 6.51 14.34 -8.98
CA LYS A 379 5.54 14.49 -10.07
C LYS A 379 5.83 13.37 -11.07
N LEU A 380 5.20 12.22 -10.87
CA LEU A 380 5.55 11.00 -11.59
C LEU A 380 4.30 10.30 -12.08
N ASP A 381 4.29 9.92 -13.36
CA ASP A 381 3.30 8.99 -13.89
C ASP A 381 3.71 7.57 -13.52
N THR A 382 2.84 6.87 -12.82
CA THR A 382 3.06 5.53 -12.30
C THR A 382 2.03 4.55 -12.85
N ILE A 383 2.20 3.27 -12.55
CA ILE A 383 1.25 2.23 -12.95
C ILE A 383 -0.15 2.38 -12.30
N VAL A 384 -0.29 3.24 -11.31
CA VAL A 384 -1.57 3.60 -10.67
C VAL A 384 -2.09 4.98 -11.07
N GLY A 385 -1.42 5.61 -12.03
CA GLY A 385 -1.67 6.97 -12.47
C GLY A 385 -0.67 7.98 -11.90
N PRO A 386 -0.92 9.28 -12.09
CA PRO A 386 -0.01 10.33 -11.63
C PRO A 386 0.03 10.42 -10.09
N VAL A 387 1.24 10.43 -9.53
CA VAL A 387 1.52 10.75 -8.12
C VAL A 387 2.17 12.13 -8.07
N VAL A 388 1.43 13.12 -7.56
CA VAL A 388 1.84 14.54 -7.55
C VAL A 388 1.60 15.13 -6.16
N PHE A 389 2.67 15.30 -5.38
CA PHE A 389 2.59 16.04 -4.12
C PHE A 389 2.55 17.54 -4.38
N GLY A 390 1.97 18.31 -3.45
CA GLY A 390 1.81 19.74 -3.59
C GLY A 390 0.73 20.16 -4.60
N SER A 391 -0.18 19.24 -4.99
CA SER A 391 -1.26 19.53 -5.91
C SER A 391 -2.44 20.22 -5.19
N ASP A 392 -3.29 20.87 -5.97
CA ASP A 392 -4.57 21.49 -5.53
C ASP A 392 -5.71 20.47 -5.32
N LYS A 393 -5.46 19.20 -5.61
CA LYS A 393 -6.44 18.11 -5.42
C LYS A 393 -6.69 17.76 -3.94
N VAL A 394 -5.85 18.24 -3.04
CA VAL A 394 -5.98 18.08 -1.59
C VAL A 394 -5.95 19.45 -0.92
N PRO A 395 -6.56 19.59 0.29
CA PRO A 395 -6.49 20.83 1.04
C PRO A 395 -5.05 21.29 1.29
N PRO A 396 -4.77 22.61 1.30
CA PRO A 396 -3.42 23.15 1.42
C PRO A 396 -2.62 22.64 2.63
N PHE A 397 -3.30 22.37 3.74
CA PHE A 397 -2.66 21.84 4.96
C PHE A 397 -2.07 20.44 4.79
N ALA A 398 -2.60 19.64 3.86
CA ALA A 398 -2.17 18.26 3.61
C ALA A 398 -1.33 18.12 2.33
N ALA A 399 -1.34 19.12 1.43
CA ALA A 399 -0.78 19.04 0.10
C ALA A 399 0.72 18.67 0.06
N LYS A 400 1.51 19.09 1.06
CA LYS A 400 2.92 18.72 1.18
C LYS A 400 3.13 17.19 1.23
N ASN A 401 2.24 16.50 1.94
CA ASN A 401 2.44 15.09 2.30
C ASN A 401 1.50 14.13 1.60
N ILE A 402 0.47 14.64 0.94
CA ILE A 402 -0.58 13.84 0.33
C ILE A 402 -0.63 14.06 -1.18
N ALA A 403 -0.68 12.95 -1.93
CA ALA A 403 -1.02 12.96 -3.35
C ALA A 403 -2.26 12.09 -3.58
N LYS A 404 -3.23 12.58 -4.36
CA LYS A 404 -4.43 11.81 -4.71
C LYS A 404 -4.22 10.98 -5.96
N THR A 405 -4.65 9.74 -5.92
CA THR A 405 -4.68 8.83 -7.07
C THR A 405 -6.09 8.70 -7.61
N PRO A 406 -6.27 8.28 -8.88
CA PRO A 406 -7.58 8.00 -9.45
C PRO A 406 -8.33 6.93 -8.68
N LEU A 407 -9.67 7.08 -8.62
CA LEU A 407 -10.59 6.09 -8.09
C LEU A 407 -11.78 5.93 -9.03
N VAL A 408 -12.20 4.68 -9.25
CA VAL A 408 -13.42 4.33 -9.96
C VAL A 408 -14.22 3.33 -9.14
N GLY A 409 -15.46 3.07 -9.55
CA GLY A 409 -16.31 2.06 -8.93
C GLY A 409 -16.46 0.85 -9.84
N GLY A 410 -16.60 -0.33 -9.23
CA GLY A 410 -16.78 -1.54 -9.99
C GLY A 410 -17.64 -2.58 -9.32
N GLN A 411 -18.09 -3.52 -10.11
CA GLN A 411 -18.98 -4.58 -9.72
C GLN A 411 -18.41 -5.93 -10.14
N TRP A 412 -18.41 -6.88 -9.22
CA TRP A 412 -18.03 -8.26 -9.49
C TRP A 412 -19.13 -8.99 -10.22
N ARG A 413 -18.81 -9.56 -11.37
CA ARG A 413 -19.74 -10.35 -12.18
C ARG A 413 -19.26 -11.76 -12.35
N LEU A 414 -20.14 -12.69 -12.03
CA LEU A 414 -19.86 -14.12 -12.16
C LEU A 414 -19.79 -14.50 -13.65
N ASN A 415 -18.67 -15.05 -14.04
CA ASN A 415 -18.39 -15.56 -15.39
C ASN A 415 -17.88 -17.00 -15.29
N GLY A 416 -18.76 -17.97 -15.47
CA GLY A 416 -18.46 -19.38 -15.20
C GLY A 416 -18.16 -19.61 -13.72
N GLU A 417 -16.92 -19.99 -13.40
CA GLU A 417 -16.44 -20.24 -12.03
C GLU A 417 -15.59 -19.08 -11.47
N LYS A 418 -15.44 -18.00 -12.23
CA LYS A 418 -14.63 -16.82 -11.84
C LYS A 418 -15.49 -15.58 -11.72
N TYR A 419 -14.94 -14.58 -11.07
CA TYR A 419 -15.53 -13.24 -11.00
C TYR A 419 -14.68 -12.26 -11.81
N ASP A 420 -15.32 -11.54 -12.74
CA ASP A 420 -14.70 -10.43 -13.44
C ASP A 420 -15.06 -9.11 -12.77
N MET A 421 -14.07 -8.24 -12.58
CA MET A 421 -14.29 -6.87 -12.12
C MET A 421 -14.70 -6.00 -13.31
N VAL A 422 -15.91 -5.48 -13.28
CA VAL A 422 -16.45 -4.58 -14.29
C VAL A 422 -16.50 -3.17 -13.73
N VAL A 423 -15.73 -2.24 -14.29
CA VAL A 423 -15.78 -0.82 -13.92
C VAL A 423 -17.12 -0.25 -14.36
N THR A 424 -17.91 0.28 -13.42
CA THR A 424 -19.28 0.76 -13.65
C THR A 424 -19.47 2.24 -13.31
N GLU A 425 -18.49 2.88 -12.67
CA GLU A 425 -18.49 4.31 -12.35
C GLU A 425 -17.07 4.88 -12.50
N ASN A 426 -16.91 5.93 -13.34
CA ASN A 426 -15.60 6.53 -13.61
C ASN A 426 -15.63 8.07 -13.75
N LYS A 427 -16.67 8.73 -13.27
CA LYS A 427 -16.82 10.20 -13.42
C LYS A 427 -15.62 10.99 -12.89
N GLN A 428 -14.98 10.49 -11.83
CA GLN A 428 -13.81 11.15 -11.25
C GLN A 428 -12.49 10.82 -11.97
N ALA A 429 -12.49 9.77 -12.80
CA ALA A 429 -11.32 9.32 -13.55
C ALA A 429 -11.74 8.78 -14.94
N PRO A 430 -12.27 9.67 -15.83
CA PRO A 430 -12.88 9.26 -17.11
C PRO A 430 -11.89 8.62 -18.08
N GLN A 431 -10.60 8.76 -17.85
CA GLN A 431 -9.56 8.07 -18.62
C GLN A 431 -9.51 6.55 -18.37
N ILE A 432 -10.11 6.05 -17.27
CA ILE A 432 -10.25 4.62 -16.99
C ILE A 432 -11.55 4.15 -17.63
N PRO A 433 -11.51 3.17 -18.55
CA PRO A 433 -12.68 2.80 -19.35
C PRO A 433 -13.76 2.12 -18.50
N LEU A 434 -15.02 2.45 -18.78
CA LEU A 434 -16.17 1.69 -18.29
C LEU A 434 -16.21 0.31 -18.97
N GLY A 435 -16.55 -0.72 -18.20
CA GLY A 435 -16.81 -2.07 -18.68
C GLY A 435 -18.31 -2.40 -18.79
N GLY A 436 -19.17 -1.58 -18.21
CA GLY A 436 -20.63 -1.73 -18.22
C GLY A 436 -21.32 -0.90 -17.16
N ASP A 437 -22.63 -1.06 -17.01
CA ASP A 437 -23.45 -0.36 -16.03
C ASP A 437 -23.66 -1.20 -14.76
N MET A 438 -24.01 -0.56 -13.63
CA MET A 438 -24.40 -1.25 -12.40
C MET A 438 -25.66 -2.11 -12.61
N GLN A 439 -25.68 -3.27 -12.00
CA GLN A 439 -26.84 -4.16 -11.95
C GLN A 439 -27.25 -4.39 -10.49
N ALA A 440 -28.56 -4.46 -10.25
CA ALA A 440 -29.07 -4.84 -8.95
C ALA A 440 -28.65 -6.28 -8.59
N LEU A 441 -28.55 -6.57 -7.29
CA LEU A 441 -28.46 -7.92 -6.78
C LEU A 441 -29.75 -8.69 -7.12
N SER A 442 -29.63 -9.96 -7.47
CA SER A 442 -30.72 -10.86 -7.81
C SER A 442 -31.16 -11.71 -6.63
#